data_3e7271cbd92149d76651da64b0961040
#
_entry.id   3e7271cbd92149d76651da64b0961040
#
_cell.length_a   1.000
_cell.length_b   1.000
_cell.length_c   1.000
_cell.angle_alpha   90.00
_cell.angle_beta   90.00
_cell.angle_gamma   90.00
#
_symmetry.space_group_name_H-M   'P 1'
#
loop_
_entity.id
_entity.type
_entity.pdbx_description
1 polymer ?
#
loop_
_entity_poly.entity_id
_entity_poly.type
_entity_poly.pdbx_seq_one_letter_code
_entity_poly.pdbx_strand_id
1 'polypeptide(L)'
;MVEKLVSIIMPAYNCVDYISESIKSVQNQSYRNWELIVADDNSTDGTVDAVRSMAADDNRIHLLETDINLGPAAARNRAINAARGDYIAFLDSDDIWYPDKLSRQISFMEQMGYDFTYTAYEKINERGEHMGVVISAPKSVNYSSMLYQGDPIGNLTVVYNAEKLGKFYVPDIKKRNDFALWLKIMHDCDRAYGLDEVLASYRVRAGSISSTRKSK
;
A
#
# COMPACT_ATOMS: atom_id res chain seq x y z
N MET A 1 -3.83 -25.56 6.04
CA MET A 1 -4.81 -24.48 5.85
C MET A 1 -4.59 -23.93 4.45
N VAL A 2 -5.63 -23.51 3.74
CA VAL A 2 -5.49 -22.85 2.43
C VAL A 2 -4.97 -21.44 2.72
N GLU A 3 -3.90 -21.02 2.02
CA GLU A 3 -3.40 -19.63 2.13
C GLU A 3 -4.51 -18.67 1.70
N LYS A 4 -4.79 -17.65 2.52
CA LYS A 4 -5.77 -16.60 2.23
C LYS A 4 -5.30 -15.69 1.13
N LEU A 5 -6.20 -15.22 0.27
CA LEU A 5 -5.87 -14.32 -0.82
C LEU A 5 -5.59 -12.90 -0.30
N VAL A 6 -4.50 -12.29 -0.74
CA VAL A 6 -4.17 -10.88 -0.46
C VAL A 6 -4.39 -10.05 -1.72
N SER A 7 -5.31 -9.08 -1.69
CA SER A 7 -5.45 -8.08 -2.74
C SER A 7 -4.54 -6.89 -2.45
N ILE A 8 -3.60 -6.63 -3.36
CA ILE A 8 -2.65 -5.52 -3.26
C ILE A 8 -3.17 -4.36 -4.11
N ILE A 9 -3.38 -3.22 -3.48
CA ILE A 9 -3.95 -2.02 -4.09
C ILE A 9 -2.83 -1.07 -4.51
N MET A 10 -2.69 -0.84 -5.82
CA MET A 10 -1.64 0.02 -6.39
C MET A 10 -2.28 1.09 -7.28
N PRO A 11 -2.42 2.34 -6.81
CA PRO A 11 -2.75 3.45 -7.68
C PRO A 11 -1.54 3.80 -8.55
N ALA A 12 -1.74 4.14 -9.81
CA ALA A 12 -0.68 4.53 -10.75
C ALA A 12 -1.07 5.80 -11.50
N TYR A 13 -0.12 6.73 -11.64
CA TYR A 13 -0.23 7.89 -12.50
C TYR A 13 1.15 8.42 -12.87
N ASN A 14 1.51 8.39 -14.15
CA ASN A 14 2.78 8.87 -14.70
C ASN A 14 3.98 8.42 -13.86
N CYS A 15 4.20 7.11 -13.76
CA CYS A 15 5.22 6.49 -12.91
C CYS A 15 6.02 5.41 -13.64
N VAL A 16 6.19 5.54 -14.96
CA VAL A 16 6.89 4.57 -15.83
C VAL A 16 8.30 4.24 -15.32
N ASP A 17 8.99 5.21 -14.71
CA ASP A 17 10.36 5.03 -14.19
C ASP A 17 10.44 4.08 -12.98
N TYR A 18 9.33 3.89 -12.24
CA TYR A 18 9.32 3.16 -10.95
C TYR A 18 8.43 1.94 -10.94
N ILE A 19 7.31 1.96 -11.67
CA ILE A 19 6.24 0.98 -11.53
C ILE A 19 6.70 -0.46 -11.78
N SER A 20 7.62 -0.67 -12.72
CA SER A 20 8.17 -2.01 -13.00
C SER A 20 8.95 -2.58 -11.82
N GLU A 21 9.68 -1.76 -11.07
CA GLU A 21 10.39 -2.17 -9.87
C GLU A 21 9.41 -2.50 -8.73
N SER A 22 8.39 -1.66 -8.53
CA SER A 22 7.34 -1.88 -7.54
C SER A 22 6.58 -3.18 -7.81
N ILE A 23 6.17 -3.46 -9.05
CA ILE A 23 5.50 -4.71 -9.43
C ILE A 23 6.42 -5.92 -9.23
N LYS A 24 7.69 -5.85 -9.63
CA LYS A 24 8.67 -6.92 -9.38
C LYS A 24 8.84 -7.22 -7.90
N SER A 25 8.74 -6.22 -7.02
CA SER A 25 8.81 -6.43 -5.58
C SER A 25 7.63 -7.27 -5.05
N VAL A 26 6.46 -7.14 -5.69
CA VAL A 26 5.29 -7.98 -5.41
C VAL A 26 5.48 -9.39 -5.97
N GLN A 27 5.94 -9.54 -7.20
CA GLN A 27 6.19 -10.85 -7.82
C GLN A 27 7.22 -11.67 -7.03
N ASN A 28 8.17 -11.00 -6.38
CA ASN A 28 9.21 -11.62 -5.56
C ASN A 28 8.77 -11.98 -4.14
N GLN A 29 7.52 -11.73 -3.75
CA GLN A 29 7.02 -12.09 -2.43
C GLN A 29 7.07 -13.62 -2.22
N SER A 30 7.54 -14.04 -1.04
CA SER A 30 7.53 -15.46 -0.64
C SER A 30 6.11 -16.01 -0.40
N TYR A 31 5.18 -15.17 0.03
CA TYR A 31 3.75 -15.46 0.05
C TYR A 31 3.19 -15.47 -1.38
N ARG A 32 2.58 -16.56 -1.83
CA ARG A 32 2.23 -16.75 -3.25
C ARG A 32 0.78 -16.45 -3.62
N ASN A 33 -0.14 -16.50 -2.65
CA ASN A 33 -1.57 -16.31 -2.89
C ASN A 33 -1.97 -14.82 -2.81
N TRP A 34 -1.60 -14.05 -3.83
CA TRP A 34 -1.94 -12.64 -3.97
C TRP A 34 -2.47 -12.31 -5.36
N GLU A 35 -3.23 -11.24 -5.44
CA GLU A 35 -3.53 -10.50 -6.67
C GLU A 35 -3.04 -9.06 -6.52
N LEU A 36 -2.52 -8.47 -7.60
CA LEU A 36 -2.12 -7.07 -7.67
C LEU A 36 -3.10 -6.33 -8.58
N ILE A 37 -3.75 -5.30 -8.04
CA ILE A 37 -4.70 -4.48 -8.79
C ILE A 37 -4.08 -3.09 -8.99
N VAL A 38 -3.57 -2.87 -10.20
CA VAL A 38 -3.01 -1.58 -10.63
C VAL A 38 -4.13 -0.75 -11.21
N ALA A 39 -4.49 0.35 -10.55
CA ALA A 39 -5.50 1.29 -11.04
C ALA A 39 -4.81 2.52 -11.63
N ASP A 40 -4.67 2.53 -12.94
CA ASP A 40 -4.12 3.67 -13.67
C ASP A 40 -5.11 4.82 -13.72
N ASP A 41 -4.64 6.03 -13.43
CA ASP A 41 -5.44 7.25 -13.37
C ASP A 41 -5.20 8.16 -14.60
N ASN A 42 -5.30 7.58 -15.80
CA ASN A 42 -5.07 8.24 -17.09
C ASN A 42 -3.62 8.69 -17.29
N SER A 43 -2.67 7.76 -17.18
CA SER A 43 -1.25 8.02 -17.46
C SER A 43 -0.98 8.28 -18.94
N THR A 44 0.03 9.13 -19.22
CA THR A 44 0.43 9.52 -20.58
C THR A 44 1.90 9.23 -20.90
N ASP A 45 2.64 8.60 -19.94
CA ASP A 45 4.10 8.42 -19.98
C ASP A 45 4.57 6.98 -20.31
N GLY A 46 3.68 6.09 -20.71
CA GLY A 46 4.02 4.67 -20.94
C GLY A 46 3.83 3.77 -19.72
N THR A 47 3.34 4.28 -18.58
CA THR A 47 3.01 3.49 -17.38
C THR A 47 2.09 2.32 -17.71
N VAL A 48 1.01 2.58 -18.46
CA VAL A 48 0.02 1.58 -18.87
C VAL A 48 0.66 0.45 -19.68
N ASP A 49 1.52 0.76 -20.64
CA ASP A 49 2.18 -0.25 -21.48
C ASP A 49 3.13 -1.13 -20.67
N ALA A 50 3.85 -0.54 -19.71
CA ALA A 50 4.72 -1.28 -18.79
C ALA A 50 3.90 -2.28 -17.95
N VAL A 51 2.78 -1.84 -17.35
CA VAL A 51 1.91 -2.72 -16.56
C VAL A 51 1.26 -3.80 -17.43
N ARG A 52 0.77 -3.46 -18.62
CA ARG A 52 0.14 -4.40 -19.55
C ARG A 52 1.11 -5.51 -19.96
N SER A 53 2.37 -5.16 -20.24
CA SER A 53 3.40 -6.15 -20.52
C SER A 53 3.61 -7.12 -19.36
N MET A 54 3.71 -6.62 -18.12
CA MET A 54 3.91 -7.47 -16.94
C MET A 54 2.68 -8.33 -16.61
N ALA A 55 1.48 -7.81 -16.86
CA ALA A 55 0.22 -8.54 -16.67
C ALA A 55 0.03 -9.67 -17.71
N ALA A 56 0.62 -9.54 -18.89
CA ALA A 56 0.61 -10.61 -19.89
C ALA A 56 1.44 -11.84 -19.46
N ASP A 57 2.48 -11.62 -18.66
CA ASP A 57 3.37 -12.67 -18.14
C ASP A 57 2.91 -13.24 -16.78
N ASP A 58 2.06 -12.52 -16.03
CA ASP A 58 1.58 -12.94 -14.70
C ASP A 58 0.10 -12.60 -14.51
N ASN A 59 -0.75 -13.61 -14.57
CA ASN A 59 -2.21 -13.48 -14.52
C ASN A 59 -2.76 -13.00 -13.16
N ARG A 60 -1.91 -12.86 -12.14
CA ARG A 60 -2.26 -12.27 -10.85
C ARG A 60 -2.22 -10.74 -10.87
N ILE A 61 -1.72 -10.14 -11.96
CA ILE A 61 -1.65 -8.68 -12.13
C ILE A 61 -2.84 -8.22 -12.96
N HIS A 62 -3.64 -7.32 -12.42
CA HIS A 62 -4.85 -6.79 -13.04
C HIS A 62 -4.69 -5.28 -13.24
N LEU A 63 -4.80 -4.82 -14.50
CA LEU A 63 -4.77 -3.40 -14.83
C LEU A 63 -6.21 -2.87 -14.99
N LEU A 64 -6.51 -1.79 -14.28
CA LEU A 64 -7.75 -1.02 -14.39
C LEU A 64 -7.44 0.36 -14.98
N GLU A 65 -7.84 0.60 -16.20
CA GLU A 65 -7.63 1.87 -16.90
C GLU A 65 -8.83 2.83 -16.74
N THR A 66 -8.61 4.11 -17.00
CA THR A 66 -9.65 5.15 -17.10
C THR A 66 -9.22 6.24 -18.08
N ASP A 67 -10.19 6.90 -18.72
CA ASP A 67 -9.96 8.00 -19.65
C ASP A 67 -9.86 9.36 -18.98
N ILE A 68 -10.03 9.44 -17.67
CA ILE A 68 -10.05 10.68 -16.88
C ILE A 68 -9.19 10.52 -15.62
N ASN A 69 -8.38 11.55 -15.34
CA ASN A 69 -7.65 11.64 -14.08
C ASN A 69 -8.58 12.13 -12.96
N LEU A 70 -8.85 11.26 -11.98
CA LEU A 70 -9.72 11.51 -10.83
C LEU A 70 -8.95 11.62 -9.51
N GLY A 71 -7.64 11.43 -9.56
CA GLY A 71 -6.74 11.50 -8.42
C GLY A 71 -6.55 10.17 -7.66
N PRO A 72 -5.54 10.11 -6.77
CA PRO A 72 -5.10 8.88 -6.16
C PRO A 72 -6.13 8.21 -5.25
N ALA A 73 -7.04 8.97 -4.63
CA ALA A 73 -8.13 8.42 -3.82
C ALA A 73 -9.13 7.64 -4.68
N ALA A 74 -9.52 8.18 -5.83
CA ALA A 74 -10.42 7.52 -6.77
C ALA A 74 -9.76 6.25 -7.38
N ALA A 75 -8.50 6.34 -7.77
CA ALA A 75 -7.74 5.20 -8.27
C ALA A 75 -7.68 4.07 -7.22
N ARG A 76 -7.32 4.38 -5.96
CA ARG A 76 -7.35 3.39 -4.86
C ARG A 76 -8.73 2.78 -4.68
N ASN A 77 -9.78 3.59 -4.70
CA ASN A 77 -11.16 3.11 -4.53
C ASN A 77 -11.59 2.17 -5.66
N ARG A 78 -11.19 2.42 -6.89
CA ARG A 78 -11.43 1.50 -8.01
C ARG A 78 -10.75 0.15 -7.78
N ALA A 79 -9.48 0.16 -7.34
CA ALA A 79 -8.75 -1.05 -7.02
C ALA A 79 -9.37 -1.80 -5.82
N ILE A 80 -9.73 -1.09 -4.73
CA ILE A 80 -10.40 -1.69 -3.56
C ILE A 80 -11.74 -2.32 -3.97
N ASN A 81 -12.50 -1.67 -4.84
CA ASN A 81 -13.77 -2.22 -5.32
C ASN A 81 -13.58 -3.54 -6.07
N ALA A 82 -12.53 -3.65 -6.90
CA ALA A 82 -12.21 -4.85 -7.68
C ALA A 82 -11.54 -5.97 -6.84
N ALA A 83 -11.01 -5.67 -5.66
CA ALA A 83 -10.32 -6.61 -4.79
C ALA A 83 -11.22 -7.79 -4.39
N ARG A 84 -10.66 -9.01 -4.37
CA ARG A 84 -11.37 -10.26 -4.02
C ARG A 84 -10.75 -10.96 -2.82
N GLY A 85 -9.62 -10.43 -2.31
CA GLY A 85 -8.85 -11.05 -1.26
C GLY A 85 -9.51 -10.97 0.12
N ASP A 86 -9.16 -11.94 0.95
CA ASP A 86 -9.47 -11.98 2.37
C ASP A 86 -8.75 -10.86 3.13
N TYR A 87 -7.57 -10.50 2.65
CA TYR A 87 -6.78 -9.37 3.12
C TYR A 87 -6.64 -8.30 2.04
N ILE A 88 -6.57 -7.04 2.45
CA ILE A 88 -6.22 -5.91 1.58
C ILE A 88 -4.92 -5.30 2.08
N ALA A 89 -3.98 -5.10 1.15
CA ALA A 89 -2.70 -4.46 1.35
C ALA A 89 -2.53 -3.27 0.39
N PHE A 90 -1.69 -2.29 0.74
CA PHE A 90 -1.46 -1.10 -0.07
C PHE A 90 0.01 -0.97 -0.45
N LEU A 91 0.26 -0.64 -1.71
CA LEU A 91 1.59 -0.35 -2.22
C LEU A 91 1.47 0.76 -3.27
N ASP A 92 2.14 1.88 -3.05
CA ASP A 92 2.20 2.94 -4.06
C ASP A 92 3.19 2.54 -5.18
N SER A 93 2.93 3.01 -6.41
CA SER A 93 3.63 2.58 -7.64
C SER A 93 5.10 2.98 -7.74
N ASP A 94 5.64 3.64 -6.73
CA ASP A 94 7.03 4.07 -6.59
C ASP A 94 7.76 3.48 -5.38
N ASP A 95 7.04 2.70 -4.55
CA ASP A 95 7.56 2.06 -3.35
C ASP A 95 7.95 0.59 -3.60
N ILE A 96 8.70 -0.01 -2.68
CA ILE A 96 9.24 -1.36 -2.81
C ILE A 96 8.92 -2.17 -1.56
N TRP A 97 8.48 -3.42 -1.74
CA TRP A 97 8.36 -4.40 -0.68
C TRP A 97 9.56 -5.35 -0.63
N TYR A 98 9.97 -5.76 0.56
CA TYR A 98 10.95 -6.82 0.73
C TYR A 98 10.31 -8.20 0.56
N PRO A 99 11.10 -9.21 0.16
CA PRO A 99 10.57 -10.51 -0.29
C PRO A 99 9.65 -11.21 0.71
N ASP A 100 9.87 -11.03 2.01
CA ASP A 100 9.11 -11.71 3.06
C ASP A 100 8.02 -10.84 3.71
N LYS A 101 7.71 -9.66 3.13
CA LYS A 101 6.77 -8.71 3.75
C LYS A 101 5.39 -9.34 3.98
N LEU A 102 4.80 -9.93 2.97
CA LEU A 102 3.47 -10.52 3.11
C LEU A 102 3.49 -11.74 4.03
N SER A 103 4.43 -12.67 3.87
CA SER A 103 4.49 -13.87 4.70
C SER A 103 4.69 -13.56 6.18
N ARG A 104 5.57 -12.60 6.52
CA ARG A 104 5.82 -12.16 7.89
C ARG A 104 4.58 -11.50 8.50
N GLN A 105 3.98 -10.58 7.76
CA GLN A 105 2.86 -9.79 8.26
C GLN A 105 1.57 -10.61 8.37
N ILE A 106 1.26 -11.48 7.39
CA ILE A 106 0.09 -12.36 7.47
C ILE A 106 0.25 -13.37 8.63
N SER A 107 1.43 -13.99 8.78
CA SER A 107 1.71 -14.85 9.94
C SER A 107 1.51 -14.11 11.27
N PHE A 108 1.97 -12.87 11.38
CA PHE A 108 1.76 -12.05 12.57
C PHE A 108 0.27 -11.79 12.84
N MET A 109 -0.51 -11.46 11.80
CA MET A 109 -1.96 -11.27 11.91
C MET A 109 -2.66 -12.53 12.40
N GLU A 110 -2.37 -13.68 11.78
CA GLU A 110 -3.04 -14.95 12.08
C GLU A 110 -2.68 -15.48 13.47
N GLN A 111 -1.41 -15.44 13.85
CA GLN A 111 -0.95 -15.93 15.15
C GLN A 111 -1.48 -15.11 16.33
N MET A 112 -1.63 -13.81 16.14
CA MET A 112 -2.05 -12.87 17.18
C MET A 112 -3.55 -12.56 17.14
N GLY A 113 -4.26 -12.97 16.09
CA GLY A 113 -5.66 -12.64 15.88
C GLY A 113 -5.91 -11.17 15.56
N TYR A 114 -4.96 -10.49 14.90
CA TYR A 114 -5.06 -9.06 14.58
C TYR A 114 -5.72 -8.83 13.24
N ASP A 115 -6.60 -7.85 13.17
CA ASP A 115 -7.36 -7.52 11.96
C ASP A 115 -6.81 -6.34 11.17
N PHE A 116 -5.97 -5.51 11.78
CA PHE A 116 -5.30 -4.37 11.14
C PHE A 116 -3.85 -4.26 11.63
N THR A 117 -2.90 -4.35 10.70
CA THR A 117 -1.47 -4.32 11.01
C THR A 117 -0.69 -3.41 10.07
N TYR A 118 0.49 -2.99 10.52
CA TYR A 118 1.47 -2.25 9.74
C TYR A 118 2.89 -2.66 10.15
N THR A 119 3.89 -2.30 9.33
CA THR A 119 5.30 -2.66 9.58
C THR A 119 6.18 -1.43 9.69
N ALA A 120 7.41 -1.61 10.16
CA ALA A 120 8.46 -0.62 9.97
C ALA A 120 8.84 -0.55 8.48
N TYR A 121 9.42 0.59 8.07
CA TYR A 121 9.91 0.81 6.73
C TYR A 121 11.12 1.73 6.73
N GLU A 122 11.88 1.73 5.66
CA GLU A 122 12.99 2.66 5.48
C GLU A 122 12.75 3.62 4.31
N LYS A 123 13.59 4.66 4.20
CA LYS A 123 13.53 5.59 3.10
C LYS A 123 14.64 5.33 2.10
N ILE A 124 14.28 5.36 0.81
CA ILE A 124 15.20 5.34 -0.32
C ILE A 124 15.04 6.62 -1.13
N ASN A 125 16.09 7.03 -1.85
CA ASN A 125 16.02 8.15 -2.78
C ASN A 125 15.42 7.74 -4.13
N GLU A 126 15.34 8.65 -5.10
CA GLU A 126 14.82 8.40 -6.45
C GLU A 126 15.55 7.27 -7.18
N ARG A 127 16.83 7.03 -6.87
CA ARG A 127 17.65 5.96 -7.47
C ARG A 127 17.54 4.62 -6.76
N GLY A 128 16.74 4.53 -5.69
CA GLY A 128 16.63 3.32 -4.87
C GLY A 128 17.75 3.15 -3.84
N GLU A 129 18.59 4.16 -3.61
CA GLU A 129 19.68 4.09 -2.64
C GLU A 129 19.14 4.41 -1.23
N HIS A 130 19.61 3.65 -0.22
CA HIS A 130 19.19 3.82 1.16
C HIS A 130 19.63 5.17 1.73
N MET A 131 18.70 5.87 2.36
CA MET A 131 18.96 7.18 2.98
C MET A 131 19.39 7.09 4.45
N GLY A 132 19.50 5.90 5.02
CA GLY A 132 19.83 5.66 6.43
C GLY A 132 18.72 6.10 7.40
N VAL A 133 17.48 6.26 6.91
CA VAL A 133 16.32 6.66 7.70
C VAL A 133 15.35 5.49 7.81
N VAL A 134 15.15 5.00 9.02
CA VAL A 134 14.18 3.95 9.35
C VAL A 134 13.04 4.56 10.14
N ILE A 135 11.81 4.21 9.81
CA ILE A 135 10.60 4.56 10.53
C ILE A 135 10.11 3.29 11.23
N SER A 136 10.26 3.26 12.55
CA SER A 136 9.83 2.13 13.39
C SER A 136 8.31 2.03 13.45
N ALA A 137 7.81 0.83 13.70
CA ALA A 137 6.40 0.55 13.92
C ALA A 137 6.09 0.46 15.43
N PRO A 138 5.45 1.46 16.05
CA PRO A 138 4.93 1.32 17.41
C PRO A 138 4.11 0.04 17.57
N LYS A 139 4.18 -0.63 18.73
CA LYS A 139 3.49 -1.90 18.98
C LYS A 139 2.00 -1.87 18.66
N SER A 140 1.34 -0.75 18.92
CA SER A 140 -0.04 -0.50 18.50
C SER A 140 -0.38 0.98 18.55
N VAL A 141 -1.34 1.37 17.72
CA VAL A 141 -1.98 2.68 17.73
C VAL A 141 -3.50 2.50 17.71
N ASN A 142 -4.21 3.42 18.33
CA ASN A 142 -5.67 3.48 18.32
C ASN A 142 -6.15 4.81 17.74
N TYR A 143 -7.46 4.93 17.54
CA TYR A 143 -8.09 6.13 17.00
C TYR A 143 -7.64 7.43 17.71
N SER A 144 -7.67 7.44 19.03
CA SER A 144 -7.29 8.63 19.82
C SER A 144 -5.80 8.94 19.68
N SER A 145 -4.90 7.95 19.76
CA SER A 145 -3.46 8.19 19.59
C SER A 145 -3.12 8.74 18.22
N MET A 146 -3.79 8.26 17.17
CA MET A 146 -3.62 8.77 15.80
C MET A 146 -4.04 10.25 15.70
N LEU A 147 -5.14 10.65 16.32
CA LEU A 147 -5.60 12.04 16.29
C LEU A 147 -4.66 13.00 17.05
N TYR A 148 -4.13 12.59 18.19
CA TYR A 148 -3.35 13.48 19.08
C TYR A 148 -1.83 13.42 18.82
N GLN A 149 -1.29 12.28 18.44
CA GLN A 149 0.15 12.07 18.30
C GLN A 149 0.63 12.05 16.83
N GLY A 150 -0.31 12.02 15.88
CA GLY A 150 -0.03 11.94 14.45
C GLY A 150 -0.04 10.52 13.92
N ASP A 151 0.29 10.39 12.65
CA ASP A 151 0.22 9.14 11.90
C ASP A 151 1.61 8.48 11.77
N PRO A 152 1.86 7.36 12.47
CA PRO A 152 3.08 6.59 12.29
C PRO A 152 2.96 5.52 11.20
N ILE A 153 1.79 5.38 10.57
CA ILE A 153 1.48 4.31 9.61
C ILE A 153 1.82 4.75 8.19
N GLY A 154 2.83 4.17 7.59
CA GLY A 154 3.11 4.35 6.16
C GLY A 154 2.14 3.54 5.29
N ASN A 155 1.58 4.14 4.23
CA ASN A 155 0.62 3.48 3.33
C ASN A 155 1.13 2.11 2.84
N LEU A 156 2.38 2.03 2.39
CA LEU A 156 3.03 0.81 1.87
C LEU A 156 3.17 -0.31 2.90
N THR A 157 2.93 -0.04 4.18
CA THR A 157 3.14 -1.01 5.27
C THR A 157 1.88 -1.74 5.70
N VAL A 158 0.72 -1.24 5.29
CA VAL A 158 -0.58 -1.68 5.80
C VAL A 158 -1.06 -2.98 5.19
N VAL A 159 -1.62 -3.85 6.06
CA VAL A 159 -2.50 -4.97 5.71
C VAL A 159 -3.67 -5.00 6.69
N TYR A 160 -4.89 -5.18 6.18
CA TYR A 160 -6.05 -5.42 7.03
C TYR A 160 -6.90 -6.59 6.55
N ASN A 161 -7.64 -7.20 7.47
CA ASN A 161 -8.52 -8.36 7.23
C ASN A 161 -9.86 -7.89 6.66
N ALA A 162 -10.00 -7.96 5.35
CA ALA A 162 -11.21 -7.55 4.64
C ALA A 162 -12.32 -8.60 4.70
N GLU A 163 -11.98 -9.88 4.90
CA GLU A 163 -12.98 -10.93 5.13
C GLU A 163 -13.82 -10.62 6.40
N LYS A 164 -13.16 -10.11 7.44
CA LYS A 164 -13.81 -9.84 8.74
C LYS A 164 -14.38 -8.43 8.83
N LEU A 165 -13.65 -7.43 8.34
CA LEU A 165 -13.98 -6.01 8.51
C LEU A 165 -14.74 -5.42 7.32
N GLY A 166 -14.77 -6.11 6.18
CA GLY A 166 -15.29 -5.57 4.93
C GLY A 166 -14.30 -4.64 4.21
N LYS A 167 -14.77 -4.01 3.14
CA LYS A 167 -13.97 -3.07 2.35
C LYS A 167 -14.18 -1.64 2.83
N PHE A 168 -13.09 -0.92 3.06
CA PHE A 168 -13.11 0.51 3.39
C PHE A 168 -12.62 1.32 2.21
N TYR A 169 -13.32 2.42 1.92
CA TYR A 169 -12.99 3.30 0.81
C TYR A 169 -12.32 4.58 1.32
N VAL A 170 -11.30 4.99 0.57
CA VAL A 170 -10.52 6.21 0.81
C VAL A 170 -11.46 7.43 0.67
N PRO A 171 -11.51 8.33 1.66
CA PRO A 171 -12.28 9.56 1.54
C PRO A 171 -11.71 10.48 0.45
N ASP A 172 -12.61 11.17 -0.28
CA ASP A 172 -12.22 12.17 -1.27
C ASP A 172 -11.79 13.47 -0.59
N ILE A 173 -10.57 13.44 -0.03
CA ILE A 173 -9.88 14.59 0.55
C ILE A 173 -8.50 14.77 -0.08
N LYS A 174 -8.10 16.00 -0.32
CA LYS A 174 -6.88 16.32 -1.07
C LYS A 174 -5.58 15.87 -0.42
N LYS A 175 -5.54 15.78 0.92
CA LYS A 175 -4.33 15.41 1.67
C LYS A 175 -4.71 14.49 2.82
N ARG A 176 -3.79 13.57 3.22
CA ARG A 176 -3.98 12.62 4.32
C ARG A 176 -5.21 11.71 4.13
N ASN A 177 -5.49 11.36 2.90
CA ASN A 177 -6.60 10.46 2.60
C ASN A 177 -6.38 9.04 3.13
N ASP A 178 -5.13 8.59 3.18
CA ASP A 178 -4.64 7.38 3.85
C ASP A 178 -4.90 7.43 5.36
N PHE A 179 -4.48 8.49 6.04
CA PHE A 179 -4.75 8.71 7.45
C PHE A 179 -6.25 8.64 7.79
N ALA A 180 -7.09 9.28 6.97
CA ALA A 180 -8.54 9.24 7.16
C ALA A 180 -9.12 7.83 6.91
N LEU A 181 -8.53 7.05 6.01
CA LEU A 181 -8.88 5.64 5.81
C LEU A 181 -8.51 4.81 7.05
N TRP A 182 -7.31 5.02 7.62
CA TRP A 182 -6.91 4.30 8.84
C TRP A 182 -7.83 4.59 10.02
N LEU A 183 -8.26 5.84 10.18
CA LEU A 183 -9.25 6.19 11.21
C LEU A 183 -10.59 5.49 11.01
N LYS A 184 -11.06 5.34 9.76
CA LYS A 184 -12.28 4.57 9.48
C LYS A 184 -12.14 3.09 9.86
N ILE A 185 -11.02 2.45 9.48
CA ILE A 185 -10.77 1.05 9.82
C ILE A 185 -10.70 0.87 11.34
N MET A 186 -9.98 1.78 12.04
CA MET A 186 -9.85 1.72 13.50
C MET A 186 -11.15 1.98 14.26
N HIS A 187 -12.14 2.60 13.64
CA HIS A 187 -13.48 2.70 14.23
C HIS A 187 -14.11 1.31 14.43
N ASP A 188 -13.82 0.35 13.54
CA ASP A 188 -14.45 -0.97 13.53
C ASP A 188 -13.57 -2.05 14.20
N CYS A 189 -12.25 -1.84 14.28
CA CYS A 189 -11.31 -2.81 14.88
C CYS A 189 -10.54 -2.29 16.11
N ASP A 190 -10.89 -1.10 16.64
CA ASP A 190 -10.33 -0.44 17.81
C ASP A 190 -8.87 0.02 17.65
N ARG A 191 -7.98 -0.78 17.08
CA ARG A 191 -6.56 -0.42 16.91
C ARG A 191 -5.86 -1.14 15.76
N ALA A 192 -4.75 -0.56 15.32
CA ALA A 192 -3.78 -1.20 14.45
C ALA A 192 -2.55 -1.66 15.25
N TYR A 193 -1.94 -2.77 14.83
CA TYR A 193 -0.79 -3.39 15.51
C TYR A 193 0.45 -3.34 14.62
N GLY A 194 1.57 -2.91 15.19
CA GLY A 194 2.85 -2.79 14.51
C GLY A 194 3.71 -4.04 14.63
N LEU A 195 4.19 -4.53 13.51
CA LEU A 195 5.31 -5.46 13.43
C LEU A 195 6.58 -4.63 13.16
N ASP A 196 7.44 -4.48 14.18
CA ASP A 196 8.62 -3.62 14.10
C ASP A 196 9.77 -4.31 13.34
N GLU A 197 9.47 -4.74 12.11
CA GLU A 197 10.42 -5.26 11.14
C GLU A 197 10.39 -4.36 9.90
N VAL A 198 11.58 -3.99 9.38
CA VAL A 198 11.70 -3.21 8.14
C VAL A 198 11.41 -4.14 6.97
N LEU A 199 10.21 -4.01 6.39
CA LEU A 199 9.71 -4.90 5.33
C LEU A 199 9.34 -4.15 4.05
N ALA A 200 9.58 -2.84 4.00
CA ALA A 200 9.30 -2.01 2.84
C ALA A 200 10.25 -0.81 2.77
N SER A 201 10.40 -0.26 1.56
CA SER A 201 11.15 0.96 1.29
C SER A 201 10.23 2.01 0.67
N TYR A 202 10.14 3.16 1.32
CA TYR A 202 9.44 4.35 0.85
C TYR A 202 10.35 5.21 0.00
N ARG A 203 9.96 5.49 -1.24
CA ARG A 203 10.74 6.31 -2.17
C ARG A 203 10.44 7.79 -1.99
N VAL A 204 11.48 8.56 -1.67
CA VAL A 204 11.41 10.03 -1.58
C VAL A 204 11.72 10.63 -2.94
N ARG A 205 10.73 11.31 -3.55
CA ARG A 205 10.87 11.96 -4.86
C ARG A 205 10.65 13.47 -4.77
N ALA A 206 11.35 14.21 -5.63
CA ALA A 206 11.02 15.61 -5.87
C ALA A 206 9.60 15.70 -6.48
N GLY A 207 8.74 16.55 -5.91
CA GLY A 207 7.36 16.75 -6.40
C GLY A 207 6.33 15.71 -5.92
N SER A 208 6.69 14.77 -5.03
CA SER A 208 5.69 13.90 -4.39
C SER A 208 4.67 14.72 -3.58
N ILE A 209 3.43 14.24 -3.51
CA ILE A 209 2.32 14.90 -2.76
C ILE A 209 2.70 15.13 -1.30
N SER A 210 3.53 14.24 -0.72
CA SER A 210 4.03 14.31 0.64
C SER A 210 5.21 15.30 0.82
N SER A 211 5.95 15.65 -0.25
CA SER A 211 7.11 16.54 -0.20
C SER A 211 6.76 18.03 -0.11
N THR A 212 5.51 18.43 -0.35
CA THR A 212 5.05 19.82 -0.27
C THR A 212 4.85 20.29 1.19
N ARG A 213 5.87 20.13 2.06
CA ARG A 213 5.99 20.98 3.24
C ARG A 213 6.54 22.33 2.79
N LYS A 214 5.65 23.30 2.59
CA LYS A 214 6.09 24.69 2.60
C LYS A 214 6.73 24.96 3.95
N SER A 215 8.02 25.24 3.95
CA SER A 215 8.69 25.98 5.03
C SER A 215 7.86 27.23 5.32
N LYS A 216 7.31 27.35 6.52
CA LYS A 216 6.99 28.62 7.15
C LYS A 216 8.00 28.85 8.26
#